data_2c14e8b27dfc299c0fc2b98b6b1e6843
#
_entry.id   2c14e8b27dfc299c0fc2b98b6b1e6843
#
_cell.length_a   1.000
_cell.length_b   1.000
_cell.length_c   1.000
_cell.angle_alpha   90.00
_cell.angle_beta   90.00
_cell.angle_gamma   90.00
#
_symmetry.space_group_name_H-M   'P 1'
#
loop_
_entity.id
_entity.type
_entity.pdbx_description
1 polymer ?
#
loop_
_entity_poly.entity_id
_entity_poly.type
_entity_poly.pdbx_seq_one_letter_code
_entity_poly.pdbx_strand_id
1 'polypeptide(L)'
;MKAKAWRLYGARDARLEDVELESAGDDGVVVELVTNTICLSDYKGVSLGTGHKRVPKDIATRPTMFGHEVSGIVREVGEKWKGQFQVGQRVGLQPSLNIPGHELETVGYAWHTIGGETTHVYLPSIVREMGCLLPYDGDAFFKCSLAEPISCIVSGFRTNYHNAFCSHDLEVGIVDKGTMLLMAGCGAMGLGCIDIACHSPEKRPRRLVVTDIDDARLARAAKMFGMAYAGGRADGEVNGVEVHFVNTKGMSDPVKELKAYNLVDDARADNPTSTGGGYDDIFLFAAIPALITQCSDLLGFGGCLNFFAGPTDQHLMANFNFYNVHYLMHHVVANSGGDVKDMADSVDWIGKGYLHPEVMITHVGGLDSAFEATLDMLKIPGGKRLVYTHVNMPMTAIEDFAEKGKADPFFAELDRICSANKGLWCKEAEDYLLANAPRVEIGEPKELVRERRITTAAR
;
A
#
# COMPACT_ATOMS: atom_id res chain seq x y z
N MET A 1 -19.47 -12.36 -19.17
CA MET A 1 -18.13 -11.85 -19.57
C MET A 1 -17.08 -12.92 -19.35
N LYS A 2 -16.25 -13.25 -20.36
CA LYS A 2 -15.13 -14.20 -20.21
C LYS A 2 -13.97 -13.52 -19.49
N ALA A 3 -13.32 -14.24 -18.57
CA ALA A 3 -12.17 -13.75 -17.80
C ALA A 3 -11.13 -14.87 -17.59
N LYS A 4 -9.87 -14.48 -17.39
CA LYS A 4 -8.78 -15.30 -16.90
C LYS A 4 -8.49 -14.88 -15.46
N ALA A 5 -8.54 -15.80 -14.53
CA ALA A 5 -8.45 -15.48 -13.11
C ALA A 5 -7.62 -16.51 -12.32
N TRP A 6 -6.80 -16.04 -11.39
CA TRP A 6 -6.26 -16.87 -10.33
C TRP A 6 -7.33 -17.12 -9.26
N ARG A 7 -7.60 -18.40 -9.00
CA ARG A 7 -8.64 -18.83 -8.05
C ARG A 7 -8.01 -19.70 -6.96
N LEU A 8 -8.24 -19.32 -5.70
CA LEU A 8 -7.70 -19.97 -4.51
C LEU A 8 -8.58 -21.12 -4.06
N TYR A 9 -8.05 -22.33 -4.08
CA TYR A 9 -8.70 -23.59 -3.68
C TYR A 9 -8.30 -24.09 -2.30
N GLY A 10 -7.14 -23.67 -1.82
CA GLY A 10 -6.56 -24.09 -0.55
C GLY A 10 -5.31 -23.28 -0.20
N ALA A 11 -4.71 -23.59 0.94
CA ALA A 11 -3.44 -22.98 1.31
C ALA A 11 -2.37 -23.29 0.26
N ARG A 12 -1.81 -22.25 -0.38
CA ARG A 12 -0.83 -22.33 -1.46
C ARG A 12 -1.28 -23.14 -2.69
N ASP A 13 -2.59 -23.29 -2.88
CA ASP A 13 -3.19 -23.93 -4.05
C ASP A 13 -4.11 -22.92 -4.75
N ALA A 14 -3.54 -22.18 -5.70
CA ALA A 14 -4.32 -21.35 -6.62
C ALA A 14 -4.07 -21.81 -8.06
N ARG A 15 -5.09 -21.61 -8.92
CA ARG A 15 -5.07 -22.07 -10.30
C ARG A 15 -5.52 -20.95 -11.22
N LEU A 16 -4.79 -20.77 -12.33
CA LEU A 16 -5.12 -19.82 -13.37
C LEU A 16 -6.14 -20.46 -14.32
N GLU A 17 -7.37 -19.95 -14.31
CA GLU A 17 -8.48 -20.57 -15.01
C GLU A 17 -9.24 -19.59 -15.91
N ASP A 18 -9.85 -20.13 -16.97
CA ASP A 18 -10.82 -19.41 -17.79
C ASP A 18 -12.19 -19.58 -17.17
N VAL A 19 -12.83 -18.45 -16.82
CA VAL A 19 -14.13 -18.40 -16.18
C VAL A 19 -15.08 -17.47 -16.91
N GLU A 20 -16.38 -17.70 -16.77
CA GLU A 20 -17.40 -16.75 -17.16
C GLU A 20 -17.91 -16.02 -15.92
N LEU A 21 -17.96 -14.70 -15.98
CA LEU A 21 -18.56 -13.84 -14.96
C LEU A 21 -19.95 -13.40 -15.38
N GLU A 22 -20.80 -13.10 -14.41
CA GLU A 22 -22.11 -12.51 -14.65
C GLU A 22 -21.96 -11.18 -15.44
N SER A 23 -22.95 -10.84 -16.27
CA SER A 23 -23.09 -9.51 -16.84
C SER A 23 -23.59 -8.53 -15.80
N ALA A 24 -23.42 -7.23 -16.06
CA ALA A 24 -23.87 -6.18 -15.15
C ALA A 24 -25.36 -6.25 -14.81
N GLY A 25 -26.20 -6.78 -15.71
CA GLY A 25 -27.64 -6.84 -15.51
C GLY A 25 -28.24 -5.47 -15.16
N ASP A 26 -29.15 -5.44 -14.19
CA ASP A 26 -29.81 -4.20 -13.77
C ASP A 26 -29.00 -3.42 -12.72
N ASP A 27 -28.20 -4.09 -11.88
CA ASP A 27 -27.63 -3.48 -10.67
C ASP A 27 -26.14 -3.77 -10.44
N GLY A 28 -25.47 -4.52 -11.31
CA GLY A 28 -24.04 -4.78 -11.25
C GLY A 28 -23.20 -3.82 -12.11
N VAL A 29 -21.89 -3.96 -11.98
CA VAL A 29 -20.88 -3.32 -12.86
C VAL A 29 -19.83 -4.35 -13.22
N VAL A 30 -19.42 -4.39 -14.50
CA VAL A 30 -18.28 -5.20 -14.94
C VAL A 30 -17.09 -4.27 -15.21
N VAL A 31 -15.95 -4.60 -14.60
CA VAL A 31 -14.71 -3.86 -14.77
C VAL A 31 -13.65 -4.79 -15.39
N GLU A 32 -13.03 -4.33 -16.47
CA GLU A 32 -11.79 -4.91 -16.97
C GLU A 32 -10.65 -4.34 -16.13
N LEU A 33 -9.94 -5.19 -15.39
CA LEU A 33 -8.78 -4.79 -14.63
C LEU A 33 -7.59 -4.60 -15.56
N VAL A 34 -6.78 -3.60 -15.32
CA VAL A 34 -5.54 -3.33 -16.05
C VAL A 34 -4.34 -3.61 -15.18
N THR A 35 -4.40 -3.19 -13.91
CA THR A 35 -3.32 -3.37 -12.94
C THR A 35 -3.84 -3.85 -11.59
N ASN A 36 -2.99 -4.62 -10.91
CA ASN A 36 -3.07 -4.92 -9.49
C ASN A 36 -1.67 -4.80 -8.89
N THR A 37 -1.54 -4.43 -7.61
CA THR A 37 -0.26 -4.53 -6.90
C THR A 37 -0.36 -5.56 -5.79
N ILE A 38 0.69 -6.39 -5.64
CA ILE A 38 0.71 -7.48 -4.66
C ILE A 38 0.99 -6.93 -3.26
N CYS A 39 0.15 -7.30 -2.30
CA CYS A 39 0.25 -6.93 -0.89
C CYS A 39 0.76 -8.09 -0.01
N LEU A 40 1.41 -7.77 1.10
CA LEU A 40 1.77 -8.79 2.10
C LEU A 40 0.53 -9.52 2.65
N SER A 41 -0.62 -8.86 2.64
CA SER A 41 -1.88 -9.48 3.06
C SER A 41 -2.38 -10.52 2.06
N ASP A 42 -2.11 -10.39 0.75
CA ASP A 42 -2.37 -11.44 -0.25
C ASP A 42 -1.54 -12.68 0.04
N TYR A 43 -0.23 -12.49 0.33
CA TYR A 43 0.64 -13.59 0.75
C TYR A 43 0.06 -14.33 1.95
N LYS A 44 -0.43 -13.62 2.97
CA LYS A 44 -1.04 -14.23 4.16
C LYS A 44 -2.30 -15.02 3.79
N GLY A 45 -3.20 -14.45 2.99
CA GLY A 45 -4.43 -15.08 2.52
C GLY A 45 -4.14 -16.35 1.73
N VAL A 46 -3.26 -16.26 0.74
CA VAL A 46 -2.86 -17.39 -0.12
C VAL A 46 -2.09 -18.47 0.66
N SER A 47 -1.17 -18.08 1.54
CA SER A 47 -0.36 -19.04 2.29
C SER A 47 -1.14 -19.79 3.35
N LEU A 48 -2.13 -19.16 4.00
CA LEU A 48 -2.92 -19.76 5.05
C LEU A 48 -4.21 -20.43 4.54
N GLY A 49 -4.70 -20.03 3.36
CA GLY A 49 -5.97 -20.50 2.83
C GLY A 49 -7.08 -20.38 3.87
N THR A 50 -7.84 -21.44 4.12
CA THR A 50 -8.92 -21.47 5.13
C THR A 50 -8.47 -21.22 6.58
N GLY A 51 -7.16 -21.19 6.84
CA GLY A 51 -6.59 -20.76 8.13
C GLY A 51 -6.64 -19.24 8.33
N HIS A 52 -6.75 -18.46 7.26
CA HIS A 52 -6.90 -17.00 7.34
C HIS A 52 -8.33 -16.61 7.69
N LYS A 53 -8.50 -15.62 8.60
CA LYS A 53 -9.81 -15.22 9.14
C LYS A 53 -10.80 -14.68 8.09
N ARG A 54 -10.31 -14.12 6.97
CA ARG A 54 -11.12 -13.55 5.88
C ARG A 54 -11.41 -14.53 4.75
N VAL A 55 -10.68 -15.66 4.68
CA VAL A 55 -10.85 -16.65 3.61
C VAL A 55 -11.98 -17.62 3.99
N PRO A 56 -12.99 -17.83 3.12
CA PRO A 56 -14.09 -18.73 3.37
C PRO A 56 -13.64 -20.18 3.59
N LYS A 57 -14.39 -20.94 4.36
CA LYS A 57 -14.03 -22.35 4.68
C LYS A 57 -14.30 -23.33 3.55
N ASP A 58 -15.12 -22.94 2.57
CA ASP A 58 -15.59 -23.76 1.44
C ASP A 58 -14.81 -23.54 0.13
N ILE A 59 -13.65 -22.83 0.15
CA ILE A 59 -12.88 -22.50 -1.05
C ILE A 59 -12.45 -23.71 -1.89
N ALA A 60 -12.37 -24.90 -1.30
CA ALA A 60 -12.07 -26.13 -2.06
C ALA A 60 -13.13 -26.45 -3.13
N THR A 61 -14.38 -26.06 -2.89
CA THR A 61 -15.53 -26.27 -3.79
C THR A 61 -16.05 -24.99 -4.41
N ARG A 62 -15.79 -23.85 -3.77
CA ARG A 62 -16.18 -22.52 -4.24
C ARG A 62 -14.98 -21.57 -4.10
N PRO A 63 -14.00 -21.67 -5.01
CA PRO A 63 -12.76 -20.90 -4.92
C PRO A 63 -13.02 -19.41 -5.02
N THR A 64 -12.24 -18.65 -4.27
CA THR A 64 -12.25 -17.18 -4.29
C THR A 64 -11.13 -16.63 -5.17
N MET A 65 -11.27 -15.38 -5.63
CA MET A 65 -10.20 -14.63 -6.25
C MET A 65 -9.38 -13.90 -5.20
N PHE A 66 -8.10 -13.67 -5.46
CA PHE A 66 -7.22 -12.91 -4.55
C PHE A 66 -6.60 -11.69 -5.25
N GLY A 67 -5.90 -10.83 -4.46
CA GLY A 67 -5.47 -9.50 -4.90
C GLY A 67 -6.55 -8.45 -4.66
N HIS A 68 -6.15 -7.22 -4.27
CA HIS A 68 -7.12 -6.21 -3.85
C HIS A 68 -6.70 -4.77 -4.10
N GLU A 69 -5.53 -4.52 -4.66
CA GLU A 69 -5.01 -3.18 -4.97
C GLU A 69 -5.17 -2.93 -6.48
N VAL A 70 -6.38 -2.61 -6.94
CA VAL A 70 -6.75 -2.71 -8.35
C VAL A 70 -7.06 -1.38 -9.02
N SER A 71 -6.79 -1.34 -10.32
CA SER A 71 -7.30 -0.32 -11.24
C SER A 71 -7.78 -0.94 -12.54
N GLY A 72 -8.84 -0.38 -13.11
CA GLY A 72 -9.43 -0.91 -14.33
C GLY A 72 -10.31 0.08 -15.08
N ILE A 73 -11.01 -0.47 -16.07
CA ILE A 73 -11.93 0.26 -16.96
C ILE A 73 -13.30 -0.36 -16.85
N VAL A 74 -14.32 0.45 -16.64
CA VAL A 74 -15.72 0.02 -16.66
C VAL A 74 -16.10 -0.49 -18.06
N ARG A 75 -16.58 -1.72 -18.16
CA ARG A 75 -17.02 -2.35 -19.42
C ARG A 75 -18.52 -2.51 -19.53
N GLU A 76 -19.20 -2.75 -18.42
CA GLU A 76 -20.67 -2.81 -18.38
C GLU A 76 -21.17 -2.09 -17.12
N VAL A 77 -22.33 -1.43 -17.24
CA VAL A 77 -22.98 -0.72 -16.14
C VAL A 77 -24.47 -1.07 -16.14
N GLY A 78 -24.96 -1.61 -15.01
CA GLY A 78 -26.38 -1.84 -14.80
C GLY A 78 -27.21 -0.55 -14.77
N GLU A 79 -28.49 -0.65 -15.11
CA GLU A 79 -29.39 0.52 -15.24
C GLU A 79 -29.38 1.39 -13.97
N LYS A 80 -29.34 0.77 -12.78
CA LYS A 80 -29.28 1.45 -11.48
C LYS A 80 -28.11 2.44 -11.33
N TRP A 81 -26.99 2.19 -12.03
CA TRP A 81 -25.73 2.91 -11.83
C TRP A 81 -25.31 3.81 -13.00
N LYS A 82 -26.06 3.82 -14.11
CA LYS A 82 -25.76 4.62 -15.31
C LYS A 82 -25.64 6.13 -15.07
N GLY A 83 -26.27 6.64 -14.01
CA GLY A 83 -26.14 8.03 -13.58
C GLY A 83 -24.83 8.38 -12.86
N GLN A 84 -24.05 7.35 -12.44
CA GLN A 84 -22.82 7.52 -11.67
C GLN A 84 -21.59 7.00 -12.37
N PHE A 85 -21.74 5.97 -13.24
CA PHE A 85 -20.65 5.37 -14.00
C PHE A 85 -21.00 5.27 -15.47
N GLN A 86 -19.95 5.30 -16.28
CA GLN A 86 -20.08 5.11 -17.74
C GLN A 86 -19.02 4.13 -18.26
N VAL A 87 -19.35 3.44 -19.34
CA VAL A 87 -18.42 2.56 -20.03
C VAL A 87 -17.19 3.36 -20.50
N GLY A 88 -16.00 2.81 -20.31
CA GLY A 88 -14.72 3.46 -20.61
C GLY A 88 -14.14 4.26 -19.45
N GLN A 89 -14.89 4.50 -18.38
CA GLN A 89 -14.41 5.22 -17.21
C GLN A 89 -13.35 4.40 -16.46
N ARG A 90 -12.24 5.05 -16.08
CA ARG A 90 -11.23 4.46 -15.21
C ARG A 90 -11.73 4.46 -13.77
N VAL A 91 -11.41 3.40 -13.04
CA VAL A 91 -11.84 3.22 -11.65
C VAL A 91 -10.79 2.52 -10.82
N GLY A 92 -10.79 2.82 -9.51
CA GLY A 92 -10.15 2.05 -8.45
C GLY A 92 -11.19 1.46 -7.50
N LEU A 93 -10.77 0.54 -6.65
CA LEU A 93 -11.66 -0.17 -5.73
C LEU A 93 -11.12 -0.12 -4.29
N GLN A 94 -11.97 0.34 -3.35
CA GLN A 94 -11.72 0.14 -1.92
C GLN A 94 -12.10 -1.29 -1.53
N PRO A 95 -11.14 -2.14 -1.11
CA PRO A 95 -11.41 -3.56 -0.85
C PRO A 95 -12.17 -3.82 0.45
N SER A 96 -12.03 -2.95 1.44
CA SER A 96 -12.72 -3.06 2.73
C SER A 96 -14.10 -2.44 2.64
N LEU A 97 -15.09 -3.27 2.27
CA LEU A 97 -16.45 -2.79 2.05
C LEU A 97 -17.16 -2.37 3.34
N ASN A 98 -16.69 -2.84 4.50
CA ASN A 98 -17.24 -2.53 5.83
C ASN A 98 -18.75 -2.73 5.93
N ILE A 99 -19.28 -3.79 5.30
CA ILE A 99 -20.70 -4.13 5.33
C ILE A 99 -21.06 -4.56 6.75
N PRO A 100 -22.04 -3.91 7.41
CA PRO A 100 -22.43 -4.26 8.77
C PRO A 100 -22.82 -5.73 8.91
N GLY A 101 -22.19 -6.43 9.85
CA GLY A 101 -22.34 -7.88 10.05
C GLY A 101 -21.53 -8.77 9.10
N HIS A 102 -20.78 -8.17 8.17
CA HIS A 102 -19.95 -8.85 7.17
C HIS A 102 -18.56 -8.20 7.04
N GLU A 103 -18.01 -7.70 8.13
CA GLU A 103 -16.77 -6.89 8.13
C GLU A 103 -15.53 -7.69 7.69
N LEU A 104 -15.59 -9.03 7.73
CA LEU A 104 -14.52 -9.90 7.25
C LEU A 104 -14.58 -10.19 5.73
N GLU A 105 -15.67 -9.81 5.08
CA GLU A 105 -15.89 -10.09 3.65
C GLU A 105 -15.18 -9.03 2.78
N THR A 106 -13.87 -9.05 2.82
CA THR A 106 -13.00 -8.12 2.09
C THR A 106 -12.70 -8.68 0.69
N VAL A 107 -12.66 -7.80 -0.30
CA VAL A 107 -12.20 -8.11 -1.66
C VAL A 107 -10.79 -8.70 -1.61
N GLY A 108 -10.53 -9.67 -2.50
CA GLY A 108 -9.26 -10.38 -2.54
C GLY A 108 -9.11 -11.52 -1.54
N TYR A 109 -10.16 -11.83 -0.78
CA TYR A 109 -10.19 -12.96 0.17
C TYR A 109 -11.49 -13.77 0.12
N ALA A 110 -12.63 -13.08 0.20
CA ALA A 110 -13.92 -13.71 0.44
C ALA A 110 -14.81 -13.80 -0.81
N TRP A 111 -14.46 -13.05 -1.85
CA TRP A 111 -15.31 -12.91 -3.04
C TRP A 111 -14.92 -13.88 -4.15
N HIS A 112 -15.95 -14.38 -4.88
CA HIS A 112 -15.75 -15.35 -5.98
C HIS A 112 -15.55 -14.66 -7.35
N THR A 113 -16.08 -13.43 -7.50
CA THR A 113 -16.06 -12.66 -8.75
C THR A 113 -15.19 -11.43 -8.68
N ILE A 114 -14.58 -11.13 -7.50
CA ILE A 114 -13.79 -9.93 -7.29
C ILE A 114 -12.45 -10.30 -6.64
N GLY A 115 -11.38 -10.01 -7.37
CA GLY A 115 -10.00 -10.10 -6.91
C GLY A 115 -9.10 -9.36 -7.88
N GLY A 116 -7.85 -9.06 -7.49
CA GLY A 116 -6.93 -8.29 -8.32
C GLY A 116 -6.20 -9.11 -9.38
N GLU A 117 -6.03 -10.41 -9.13
CA GLU A 117 -5.29 -11.29 -10.03
C GLU A 117 -6.23 -11.94 -11.06
N THR A 118 -6.93 -11.09 -11.82
CA THR A 118 -7.85 -11.47 -12.88
C THR A 118 -7.95 -10.40 -13.95
N THR A 119 -8.35 -10.78 -15.15
CA THR A 119 -8.56 -9.83 -16.26
C THR A 119 -9.85 -9.01 -16.10
N HIS A 120 -10.88 -9.57 -15.49
CA HIS A 120 -12.18 -8.91 -15.30
C HIS A 120 -12.77 -9.27 -13.94
N VAL A 121 -13.60 -8.38 -13.43
CA VAL A 121 -14.40 -8.59 -12.21
C VAL A 121 -15.85 -8.20 -12.44
N TYR A 122 -16.75 -8.94 -11.78
CA TYR A 122 -18.15 -8.55 -11.65
C TYR A 122 -18.35 -7.96 -10.25
N LEU A 123 -18.83 -6.73 -10.19
CA LEU A 123 -19.10 -6.00 -8.95
C LEU A 123 -20.61 -5.96 -8.71
N PRO A 124 -21.12 -6.68 -7.69
CA PRO A 124 -22.52 -6.61 -7.30
C PRO A 124 -22.86 -5.24 -6.71
N SER A 125 -24.16 -4.91 -6.68
CA SER A 125 -24.69 -3.61 -6.23
C SER A 125 -24.11 -3.13 -4.89
N ILE A 126 -23.90 -4.05 -3.94
CA ILE A 126 -23.41 -3.73 -2.61
C ILE A 126 -22.06 -2.99 -2.61
N VAL A 127 -21.16 -3.30 -3.55
CA VAL A 127 -19.89 -2.60 -3.69
C VAL A 127 -20.10 -1.10 -3.96
N ARG A 128 -21.09 -0.80 -4.78
CA ARG A 128 -21.51 0.57 -5.09
C ARG A 128 -22.26 1.24 -3.96
N GLU A 129 -23.15 0.50 -3.31
CA GLU A 129 -23.93 0.98 -2.17
C GLU A 129 -23.02 1.38 -1.00
N MET A 130 -21.90 0.68 -0.84
CA MET A 130 -20.86 1.04 0.14
C MET A 130 -19.90 2.14 -0.33
N GLY A 131 -20.06 2.66 -1.57
CA GLY A 131 -19.20 3.71 -2.12
C GLY A 131 -17.80 3.26 -2.53
N CYS A 132 -17.56 1.95 -2.63
CA CYS A 132 -16.22 1.38 -2.76
C CYS A 132 -15.66 1.34 -4.19
N LEU A 133 -16.46 1.61 -5.23
CA LEU A 133 -15.98 1.82 -6.60
C LEU A 133 -15.78 3.31 -6.84
N LEU A 134 -14.56 3.73 -7.14
CA LEU A 134 -14.15 5.13 -7.18
C LEU A 134 -13.69 5.53 -8.58
N PRO A 135 -14.25 6.59 -9.19
CA PRO A 135 -13.74 7.15 -10.44
C PRO A 135 -12.29 7.63 -10.29
N TYR A 136 -11.50 7.48 -11.36
CA TYR A 136 -10.13 7.93 -11.43
C TYR A 136 -9.87 8.74 -12.70
N ASP A 137 -9.45 9.98 -12.56
CA ASP A 137 -9.20 10.92 -13.66
C ASP A 137 -7.70 11.04 -14.03
N GLY A 138 -6.82 10.29 -13.34
CA GLY A 138 -5.39 10.32 -13.62
C GLY A 138 -5.02 9.59 -14.92
N ASP A 139 -3.74 9.69 -15.29
CA ASP A 139 -3.21 9.28 -16.58
C ASP A 139 -2.77 7.81 -16.68
N ALA A 140 -2.40 7.17 -15.55
CA ALA A 140 -1.80 5.84 -15.50
C ALA A 140 -2.56 4.90 -14.55
N PHE A 141 -2.79 3.66 -14.98
CA PHE A 141 -3.52 2.65 -14.20
C PHE A 141 -2.73 2.21 -12.96
N PHE A 142 -1.40 2.06 -13.08
CA PHE A 142 -0.58 1.66 -11.94
C PHE A 142 -0.67 2.65 -10.77
N LYS A 143 -0.84 3.94 -11.04
CA LYS A 143 -1.00 4.95 -10.00
C LYS A 143 -2.31 4.75 -9.22
N CYS A 144 -3.39 4.42 -9.93
CA CYS A 144 -4.68 4.17 -9.31
C CYS A 144 -4.69 2.89 -8.46
N SER A 145 -4.02 1.81 -8.90
CA SER A 145 -3.93 0.60 -8.08
C SER A 145 -3.13 0.82 -6.79
N LEU A 146 -2.18 1.74 -6.81
CA LEU A 146 -1.44 2.16 -5.62
C LEU A 146 -2.23 3.10 -4.68
N ALA A 147 -3.39 3.60 -5.10
CA ALA A 147 -4.22 4.42 -4.23
C ALA A 147 -4.71 3.64 -3.00
N GLU A 148 -4.88 2.31 -3.12
CA GLU A 148 -5.26 1.48 -1.97
C GLU A 148 -4.17 1.49 -0.87
N PRO A 149 -2.91 1.08 -1.12
CA PRO A 149 -1.89 1.16 -0.08
C PRO A 149 -1.60 2.60 0.38
N ILE A 150 -1.71 3.59 -0.48
CA ILE A 150 -1.62 5.01 -0.10
C ILE A 150 -2.76 5.35 0.88
N SER A 151 -3.98 4.89 0.66
CA SER A 151 -5.12 5.13 1.56
C SER A 151 -4.89 4.58 2.97
N CYS A 152 -4.20 3.44 3.08
CA CYS A 152 -3.80 2.89 4.37
C CYS A 152 -2.85 3.83 5.13
N ILE A 153 -1.93 4.49 4.41
CA ILE A 153 -0.99 5.45 5.01
C ILE A 153 -1.71 6.74 5.38
N VAL A 154 -2.58 7.25 4.50
CA VAL A 154 -3.44 8.43 4.79
C VAL A 154 -4.27 8.19 6.05
N SER A 155 -4.88 7.01 6.18
CA SER A 155 -5.58 6.59 7.39
C SER A 155 -4.65 6.60 8.62
N GLY A 156 -3.41 6.12 8.47
CA GLY A 156 -2.40 6.16 9.53
C GLY A 156 -2.10 7.60 9.99
N PHE A 157 -1.90 8.51 9.04
CA PHE A 157 -1.67 9.94 9.33
C PHE A 157 -2.85 10.57 10.09
N ARG A 158 -4.08 10.21 9.71
CA ARG A 158 -5.32 10.71 10.32
C ARG A 158 -5.65 10.06 11.65
N THR A 159 -5.18 8.83 11.89
CA THR A 159 -5.40 8.07 13.14
C THR A 159 -4.54 8.60 14.28
N ASN A 160 -3.37 9.18 14.00
CA ASN A 160 -2.56 9.84 15.02
C ASN A 160 -3.35 10.96 15.68
N TYR A 161 -3.06 11.24 16.95
CA TYR A 161 -3.62 12.36 17.69
C TYR A 161 -2.66 12.85 18.76
N HIS A 162 -2.82 14.11 19.15
CA HIS A 162 -2.00 14.80 20.14
C HIS A 162 -2.89 15.59 21.06
N ASN A 163 -2.50 15.75 22.32
CA ASN A 163 -3.17 16.65 23.24
C ASN A 163 -2.53 18.03 23.18
N ALA A 164 -3.33 19.07 23.16
CA ALA A 164 -2.87 20.39 23.46
C ALA A 164 -2.31 20.43 24.90
N PHE A 165 -1.22 21.18 25.13
CA PHE A 165 -0.58 21.25 26.43
C PHE A 165 -1.57 21.65 27.53
N CYS A 166 -1.63 20.86 28.62
CA CYS A 166 -2.56 21.04 29.74
C CYS A 166 -4.04 21.08 29.35
N SER A 167 -4.43 20.45 28.24
CA SER A 167 -5.81 20.37 27.75
C SER A 167 -6.24 18.93 27.51
N HIS A 168 -7.54 18.70 27.51
CA HIS A 168 -8.18 17.46 27.03
C HIS A 168 -8.57 17.54 25.56
N ASP A 169 -8.31 18.65 24.89
CA ASP A 169 -8.59 18.82 23.48
C ASP A 169 -7.62 17.97 22.66
N LEU A 170 -8.15 17.21 21.71
CA LEU A 170 -7.40 16.34 20.83
C LEU A 170 -7.21 17.02 19.47
N GLU A 171 -5.96 17.12 19.06
CA GLU A 171 -5.58 17.48 17.70
C GLU A 171 -5.38 16.20 16.88
N VAL A 172 -6.33 15.90 16.00
CA VAL A 172 -6.32 14.71 15.17
C VAL A 172 -5.33 14.87 14.01
N GLY A 173 -4.66 13.79 13.64
CA GLY A 173 -3.62 13.72 12.62
C GLY A 173 -2.23 13.97 13.19
N ILE A 174 -1.22 13.86 12.34
CA ILE A 174 0.17 14.17 12.69
C ILE A 174 0.32 15.65 13.09
N VAL A 175 1.42 15.98 13.78
CA VAL A 175 1.74 17.39 14.12
C VAL A 175 2.17 18.11 12.85
N ASP A 176 1.43 19.15 12.46
CA ASP A 176 1.83 19.98 11.33
C ASP A 176 3.14 20.71 11.64
N LYS A 177 4.11 20.62 10.70
CA LYS A 177 5.48 21.11 10.87
C LYS A 177 6.21 20.54 12.10
N GLY A 178 5.76 19.39 12.59
CA GLY A 178 6.41 18.62 13.64
C GLY A 178 7.63 17.83 13.13
N THR A 179 8.10 16.92 13.97
CA THR A 179 9.19 16.00 13.66
C THR A 179 8.65 14.58 13.55
N MET A 180 9.04 13.86 12.51
CA MET A 180 8.54 12.52 12.23
C MET A 180 9.69 11.53 12.07
N LEU A 181 9.51 10.33 12.60
CA LEU A 181 10.43 9.19 12.42
C LEU A 181 9.71 8.01 11.76
N LEU A 182 10.28 7.50 10.68
CA LEU A 182 9.87 6.24 10.08
C LEU A 182 10.86 5.15 10.47
N MET A 183 10.46 4.29 11.40
CA MET A 183 11.28 3.18 11.88
C MET A 183 11.12 1.97 10.95
N ALA A 184 12.23 1.47 10.39
CA ALA A 184 12.27 0.46 9.32
C ALA A 184 11.50 0.92 8.07
N GLY A 185 11.72 2.18 7.65
CA GLY A 185 10.90 2.92 6.69
C GLY A 185 11.26 2.75 5.22
N CYS A 186 12.18 1.86 4.81
CA CYS A 186 12.58 1.71 3.41
C CYS A 186 11.90 0.53 2.67
N GLY A 187 10.84 -0.06 3.26
CA GLY A 187 9.94 -1.00 2.59
C GLY A 187 8.86 -0.27 1.78
N ALA A 188 8.00 -1.05 1.08
CA ALA A 188 6.97 -0.50 0.20
C ALA A 188 6.09 0.57 0.87
N MET A 189 5.53 0.26 2.06
CA MET A 189 4.66 1.19 2.78
C MET A 189 5.43 2.40 3.32
N GLY A 190 6.68 2.21 3.74
CA GLY A 190 7.54 3.30 4.18
C GLY A 190 7.87 4.27 3.04
N LEU A 191 8.15 3.79 1.82
CA LEU A 191 8.37 4.65 0.65
C LEU A 191 7.15 5.52 0.34
N GLY A 192 5.94 4.94 0.36
CA GLY A 192 4.70 5.71 0.23
C GLY A 192 4.50 6.71 1.38
N CYS A 193 4.90 6.34 2.61
CA CYS A 193 4.84 7.23 3.76
C CYS A 193 5.79 8.43 3.62
N ILE A 194 7.00 8.23 3.06
CA ILE A 194 7.93 9.34 2.74
C ILE A 194 7.28 10.29 1.73
N ASP A 195 6.68 9.74 0.67
CA ASP A 195 6.02 10.56 -0.35
C ASP A 195 4.87 11.38 0.26
N ILE A 196 3.98 10.77 1.05
CA ILE A 196 2.90 11.48 1.73
C ILE A 196 3.44 12.53 2.71
N ALA A 197 4.46 12.20 3.52
CA ALA A 197 5.05 13.15 4.46
C ALA A 197 5.63 14.39 3.75
N CYS A 198 6.14 14.23 2.53
CA CYS A 198 6.70 15.33 1.75
C CYS A 198 5.69 16.08 0.88
N HIS A 199 4.60 15.44 0.46
CA HIS A 199 3.74 15.99 -0.60
C HIS A 199 2.26 16.08 -0.22
N SER A 200 1.83 15.57 0.93
CA SER A 200 0.42 15.66 1.37
C SER A 200 -0.10 17.10 1.29
N PRO A 201 -1.31 17.32 0.75
CA PRO A 201 -1.98 18.62 0.81
C PRO A 201 -2.53 18.95 2.21
N GLU A 202 -2.55 17.97 3.12
CA GLU A 202 -2.92 18.16 4.53
C GLU A 202 -1.67 18.53 5.37
N LYS A 203 -1.57 18.04 6.58
CA LYS A 203 -0.42 18.27 7.48
C LYS A 203 0.85 17.59 6.96
N ARG A 204 2.00 18.23 7.16
CA ARG A 204 3.33 17.70 6.82
C ARG A 204 4.32 17.98 7.94
N PRO A 205 5.28 17.07 8.21
CA PRO A 205 6.36 17.38 9.15
C PRO A 205 7.30 18.44 8.56
N ARG A 206 8.04 19.15 9.42
CA ARG A 206 9.19 19.97 8.97
C ARG A 206 10.46 19.14 8.79
N ARG A 207 10.57 18.04 9.56
CA ARG A 207 11.71 17.09 9.52
C ARG A 207 11.22 15.67 9.55
N LEU A 208 11.78 14.87 8.67
CA LEU A 208 11.52 13.45 8.51
C LEU A 208 12.83 12.67 8.63
N VAL A 209 12.92 11.76 9.60
CA VAL A 209 14.02 10.81 9.71
C VAL A 209 13.52 9.42 9.31
N VAL A 210 14.21 8.77 8.39
CA VAL A 210 13.86 7.44 7.87
C VAL A 210 14.98 6.48 8.20
N THR A 211 14.67 5.41 8.91
CA THR A 211 15.67 4.42 9.31
C THR A 211 15.47 3.08 8.63
N ASP A 212 16.57 2.39 8.39
CA ASP A 212 16.62 0.98 8.01
C ASP A 212 17.98 0.41 8.47
N ILE A 213 18.18 -0.90 8.35
CA ILE A 213 19.45 -1.58 8.62
C ILE A 213 20.14 -2.06 7.35
N ASP A 214 19.52 -1.87 6.19
CA ASP A 214 19.97 -2.32 4.89
C ASP A 214 20.40 -1.12 4.03
N ASP A 215 21.71 -1.04 3.75
CA ASP A 215 22.31 0.04 2.95
C ASP A 215 21.73 0.10 1.52
N ALA A 216 21.42 -1.05 0.90
CA ALA A 216 20.87 -1.06 -0.46
C ALA A 216 19.46 -0.47 -0.51
N ARG A 217 18.62 -0.77 0.50
CA ARG A 217 17.29 -0.18 0.63
C ARG A 217 17.35 1.33 0.87
N LEU A 218 18.23 1.76 1.78
CA LEU A 218 18.44 3.18 2.09
C LEU A 218 18.98 3.95 0.87
N ALA A 219 19.97 3.39 0.17
CA ALA A 219 20.52 4.00 -1.04
C ALA A 219 19.47 4.14 -2.15
N ARG A 220 18.64 3.11 -2.36
CA ARG A 220 17.55 3.15 -3.33
C ARG A 220 16.50 4.20 -2.92
N ALA A 221 16.06 4.21 -1.67
CA ALA A 221 15.11 5.18 -1.17
C ALA A 221 15.65 6.61 -1.33
N ALA A 222 16.86 6.89 -0.87
CA ALA A 222 17.50 8.21 -1.01
C ALA A 222 17.56 8.67 -2.48
N LYS A 223 17.97 7.76 -3.40
CA LYS A 223 18.02 8.05 -4.84
C LYS A 223 16.64 8.42 -5.41
N MET A 224 15.58 7.72 -5.01
CA MET A 224 14.21 8.01 -5.47
C MET A 224 13.77 9.44 -5.10
N PHE A 225 14.20 9.92 -3.94
CA PHE A 225 13.94 11.28 -3.47
C PHE A 225 15.06 12.29 -3.80
N GLY A 226 15.96 11.94 -4.73
CA GLY A 226 16.96 12.85 -5.29
C GLY A 226 18.19 13.07 -4.43
N MET A 227 18.48 12.19 -3.47
CA MET A 227 19.59 12.31 -2.53
C MET A 227 20.69 11.28 -2.81
N ALA A 228 21.93 11.66 -2.53
CA ALA A 228 23.09 10.76 -2.60
C ALA A 228 23.32 10.09 -1.24
N TYR A 229 23.30 8.77 -1.22
CA TYR A 229 23.55 7.98 -0.02
C TYR A 229 25.05 7.60 0.07
N ALA A 230 25.68 7.92 1.19
CA ALA A 230 27.07 7.57 1.47
C ALA A 230 27.34 7.47 2.98
N GLY A 231 28.21 6.54 3.38
CA GLY A 231 28.64 6.43 4.79
C GLY A 231 27.51 6.14 5.77
N GLY A 232 26.47 5.42 5.33
CA GLY A 232 25.35 5.05 6.20
C GLY A 232 24.25 6.11 6.30
N ARG A 233 24.31 7.20 5.52
CA ARG A 233 23.30 8.28 5.55
C ARG A 233 23.12 9.01 4.23
N ALA A 234 21.98 9.67 4.09
CA ALA A 234 21.73 10.71 3.11
C ALA A 234 20.89 11.81 3.76
N ASP A 235 21.20 13.06 3.43
CA ASP A 235 20.52 14.24 3.96
C ASP A 235 20.10 15.13 2.80
N GLY A 236 18.92 15.75 2.90
CA GLY A 236 18.42 16.66 1.88
C GLY A 236 17.08 17.27 2.24
N GLU A 237 16.44 17.87 1.25
CA GLU A 237 15.14 18.49 1.37
C GLU A 237 14.21 18.03 0.23
N VAL A 238 12.99 17.72 0.54
CA VAL A 238 11.94 17.38 -0.43
C VAL A 238 10.71 18.23 -0.14
N ASN A 239 10.37 19.10 -1.07
CA ASN A 239 9.18 19.96 -0.99
C ASN A 239 9.05 20.73 0.35
N GLY A 240 10.17 21.26 0.86
CA GLY A 240 10.24 22.02 2.12
C GLY A 240 10.29 21.15 3.39
N VAL A 241 10.40 19.83 3.25
CA VAL A 241 10.61 18.89 4.36
C VAL A 241 12.08 18.49 4.40
N GLU A 242 12.74 18.69 5.52
CA GLU A 242 14.11 18.19 5.76
C GLU A 242 14.04 16.66 5.93
N VAL A 243 14.79 15.90 5.10
CA VAL A 243 14.72 14.43 5.07
C VAL A 243 16.09 13.83 5.33
N HIS A 244 16.14 12.87 6.25
CA HIS A 244 17.36 12.14 6.61
C HIS A 244 17.12 10.64 6.47
N PHE A 245 17.95 9.96 5.67
CA PHE A 245 18.02 8.50 5.61
C PHE A 245 19.19 8.02 6.46
N VAL A 246 18.94 7.10 7.39
CA VAL A 246 19.91 6.73 8.43
C VAL A 246 19.98 5.22 8.58
N ASN A 247 21.17 4.64 8.40
CA ASN A 247 21.42 3.25 8.73
C ASN A 247 21.65 3.10 10.24
N THR A 248 20.77 2.36 10.91
CA THR A 248 20.87 2.12 12.36
C THR A 248 21.63 0.84 12.71
N LYS A 249 22.12 0.09 11.71
CA LYS A 249 22.90 -1.13 11.91
C LYS A 249 24.23 -0.81 12.59
N GLY A 250 24.45 -1.37 13.77
CA GLY A 250 25.70 -1.19 14.50
C GLY A 250 25.80 0.09 15.31
N MET A 251 24.77 0.92 15.40
CA MET A 251 24.72 2.03 16.35
C MET A 251 24.83 1.52 17.77
N SER A 252 25.67 2.16 18.58
CA SER A 252 25.85 1.80 20.00
C SER A 252 24.70 2.28 20.87
N ASP A 253 24.13 3.43 20.55
CA ASP A 253 22.98 4.03 21.24
C ASP A 253 22.05 4.69 20.20
N PRO A 254 21.21 3.89 19.51
CA PRO A 254 20.35 4.43 18.47
C PRO A 254 19.33 5.44 18.98
N VAL A 255 18.89 5.37 20.25
CA VAL A 255 17.97 6.36 20.82
C VAL A 255 18.66 7.73 20.92
N LYS A 256 19.86 7.79 21.47
CA LYS A 256 20.62 9.03 21.58
C LYS A 256 20.96 9.61 20.21
N GLU A 257 21.43 8.76 19.30
CA GLU A 257 21.85 9.19 17.96
C GLU A 257 20.65 9.70 17.12
N LEU A 258 19.49 9.05 17.18
CA LEU A 258 18.29 9.50 16.49
C LEU A 258 17.67 10.77 17.11
N LYS A 259 17.71 10.92 18.43
CA LYS A 259 17.28 12.17 19.07
C LYS A 259 18.16 13.37 18.70
N ALA A 260 19.44 13.15 18.37
CA ALA A 260 20.34 14.21 17.99
C ALA A 260 19.87 15.03 16.78
N TYR A 261 19.08 14.42 15.87
CA TYR A 261 18.49 15.13 14.72
C TYR A 261 17.54 16.27 15.14
N ASN A 262 16.91 16.18 16.32
CA ASN A 262 15.95 17.17 16.81
C ASN A 262 16.52 18.10 17.89
N LEU A 263 17.68 17.81 18.45
CA LEU A 263 18.28 18.64 19.50
C LEU A 263 18.69 20.02 19.03
N VAL A 264 19.06 20.16 17.75
CA VAL A 264 19.64 21.39 17.18
C VAL A 264 18.64 22.57 17.20
N ASP A 265 17.34 22.24 17.10
CA ASP A 265 16.25 23.22 17.00
C ASP A 265 15.29 23.17 18.19
N ASP A 266 15.62 22.41 19.24
CA ASP A 266 14.71 22.27 20.37
C ASP A 266 14.78 23.53 21.27
N ALA A 267 13.99 24.54 20.89
CA ALA A 267 13.76 25.72 21.73
C ALA A 267 13.21 25.40 23.12
N ARG A 268 12.85 24.13 23.39
CA ARG A 268 12.42 23.58 24.66
C ARG A 268 13.51 22.77 25.35
N ALA A 269 14.75 22.76 24.85
CA ALA A 269 15.84 21.97 25.43
C ALA A 269 16.08 22.28 26.92
N ASP A 270 15.79 23.50 27.34
CA ASP A 270 15.85 23.94 28.73
C ASP A 270 14.54 23.76 29.53
N ASN A 271 13.47 23.21 28.88
CA ASN A 271 12.19 22.97 29.54
C ASN A 271 12.24 21.59 30.24
N PRO A 272 11.82 21.48 31.54
CA PRO A 272 11.73 20.19 32.23
C PRO A 272 10.77 19.17 31.56
N THR A 273 9.92 19.60 30.63
CA THR A 273 9.10 18.72 29.79
C THR A 273 9.80 18.34 28.48
N SER A 274 11.01 18.84 28.21
CA SER A 274 11.80 18.45 27.05
C SER A 274 12.17 16.97 27.16
N THR A 275 11.95 16.26 26.05
CA THR A 275 12.33 14.84 25.92
C THR A 275 13.74 14.68 25.35
N GLY A 276 14.51 15.79 25.25
CA GLY A 276 15.84 15.78 24.69
C GLY A 276 15.85 15.36 23.20
N GLY A 277 15.02 16.00 22.36
CA GLY A 277 14.96 15.75 20.93
C GLY A 277 14.06 14.58 20.51
N GLY A 278 13.03 14.24 21.28
CA GLY A 278 12.03 13.23 20.92
C GLY A 278 11.16 13.66 19.72
N TYR A 279 10.52 12.68 19.08
CA TYR A 279 9.70 12.88 17.87
C TYR A 279 8.24 13.10 18.24
N ASP A 280 7.57 13.97 17.49
CA ASP A 280 6.12 14.18 17.61
C ASP A 280 5.36 12.96 17.08
N ASP A 281 5.77 12.42 15.94
CA ASP A 281 5.14 11.26 15.31
C ASP A 281 6.18 10.19 14.96
N ILE A 282 5.89 8.93 15.32
CA ILE A 282 6.70 7.78 14.91
C ILE A 282 5.80 6.78 14.18
N PHE A 283 6.20 6.37 12.98
CA PHE A 283 5.58 5.25 12.27
C PHE A 283 6.51 4.05 12.26
N LEU A 284 6.05 2.92 12.78
CA LEU A 284 6.83 1.68 12.87
C LEU A 284 6.35 0.67 11.82
N PHE A 285 7.23 0.33 10.86
CA PHE A 285 6.92 -0.58 9.75
C PHE A 285 7.36 -2.03 9.96
N ALA A 286 7.96 -2.35 11.09
CA ALA A 286 8.42 -3.71 11.42
C ALA A 286 7.85 -4.17 12.76
N ALA A 287 7.22 -5.34 12.80
CA ALA A 287 6.64 -5.94 14.01
C ALA A 287 7.73 -6.62 14.87
N ILE A 288 8.70 -5.83 15.37
CA ILE A 288 9.84 -6.29 16.16
C ILE A 288 9.76 -5.68 17.57
N PRO A 289 9.66 -6.52 18.64
CA PRO A 289 9.52 -6.03 20.01
C PRO A 289 10.57 -5.01 20.46
N ALA A 290 11.83 -5.23 20.08
CA ALA A 290 12.92 -4.31 20.42
C ALA A 290 12.72 -2.92 19.78
N LEU A 291 12.19 -2.84 18.57
CA LEU A 291 11.90 -1.56 17.91
C LEU A 291 10.70 -0.84 18.56
N ILE A 292 9.69 -1.58 19.02
CA ILE A 292 8.57 -1.01 19.79
C ILE A 292 9.09 -0.35 21.07
N THR A 293 9.96 -1.05 21.81
CA THR A 293 10.61 -0.51 23.02
C THR A 293 11.44 0.74 22.71
N GLN A 294 12.21 0.69 21.63
CA GLN A 294 13.04 1.82 21.18
C GLN A 294 12.17 3.03 20.77
N CYS A 295 11.06 2.81 20.07
CA CYS A 295 10.10 3.87 19.73
C CYS A 295 9.53 4.54 20.99
N SER A 296 9.25 3.77 22.05
CA SER A 296 8.78 4.31 23.34
C SER A 296 9.73 5.35 23.94
N ASP A 297 11.05 5.15 23.76
CA ASP A 297 12.07 6.07 24.28
C ASP A 297 12.37 7.24 23.31
N LEU A 298 11.98 7.11 22.04
CA LEU A 298 12.18 8.12 21.00
C LEU A 298 11.06 9.15 20.93
N LEU A 299 9.88 8.88 21.51
CA LEU A 299 8.76 9.83 21.48
C LEU A 299 9.09 11.12 22.25
N GLY A 300 8.60 12.24 21.71
CA GLY A 300 8.59 13.55 22.33
C GLY A 300 7.42 13.74 23.30
N PHE A 301 7.31 14.92 23.91
CA PHE A 301 6.15 15.26 24.75
C PHE A 301 4.86 15.27 23.91
N GLY A 302 3.84 14.54 24.36
CA GLY A 302 2.61 14.35 23.61
C GLY A 302 2.77 13.52 22.33
N GLY A 303 3.93 12.84 22.16
CA GLY A 303 4.26 12.11 20.93
C GLY A 303 3.38 10.88 20.71
N CYS A 304 3.14 10.57 19.43
CA CYS A 304 2.27 9.48 18.99
C CYS A 304 3.07 8.41 18.23
N LEU A 305 3.02 7.16 18.72
CA LEU A 305 3.51 5.98 18.01
C LEU A 305 2.37 5.37 17.20
N ASN A 306 2.47 5.41 15.88
CA ASN A 306 1.64 4.61 14.97
C ASN A 306 2.32 3.25 14.74
N PHE A 307 1.78 2.19 15.31
CA PHE A 307 2.19 0.82 15.04
C PHE A 307 1.58 0.36 13.70
N PHE A 308 2.21 0.77 12.61
CA PHE A 308 1.73 0.52 11.25
C PHE A 308 1.98 -0.91 10.78
N ALA A 309 2.94 -1.59 11.38
CA ALA A 309 3.29 -2.97 11.03
C ALA A 309 2.14 -3.95 11.31
N GLY A 310 1.82 -4.81 10.35
CA GLY A 310 0.84 -5.89 10.53
C GLY A 310 1.50 -7.18 11.05
N PRO A 311 1.49 -7.51 12.36
CA PRO A 311 2.10 -8.71 12.87
C PRO A 311 1.39 -9.97 12.36
N THR A 312 2.15 -11.05 12.21
CA THR A 312 1.61 -12.40 11.97
C THR A 312 1.42 -13.18 13.26
N ASP A 313 2.24 -12.88 14.27
CA ASP A 313 2.13 -13.45 15.60
C ASP A 313 1.04 -12.74 16.41
N GLN A 314 0.01 -13.50 16.78
CA GLN A 314 -1.11 -12.98 17.60
C GLN A 314 -0.72 -12.73 19.07
N HIS A 315 0.44 -13.20 19.50
CA HIS A 315 0.98 -13.08 20.86
C HIS A 315 2.16 -12.11 20.93
N LEU A 316 2.34 -11.25 19.90
CA LEU A 316 3.39 -10.24 19.89
C LEU A 316 3.28 -9.35 21.14
N MET A 317 4.32 -9.36 21.97
CA MET A 317 4.44 -8.55 23.17
C MET A 317 5.72 -7.73 23.14
N ALA A 318 5.68 -6.53 23.71
CA ALA A 318 6.85 -5.65 23.82
C ALA A 318 6.79 -4.81 25.12
N ASN A 319 7.96 -4.36 25.58
CA ASN A 319 8.02 -3.39 26.66
C ASN A 319 7.72 -1.98 26.13
N PHE A 320 6.99 -1.19 26.93
CA PHE A 320 6.72 0.21 26.66
C PHE A 320 6.89 1.00 27.97
N ASN A 321 7.44 2.19 27.90
CA ASN A 321 7.72 3.00 29.08
C ASN A 321 6.45 3.71 29.58
N PHE A 322 5.74 3.11 30.52
CA PHE A 322 4.51 3.67 31.07
C PHE A 322 4.73 4.90 31.98
N TYR A 323 5.94 5.13 32.48
CA TYR A 323 6.26 6.40 33.12
C TYR A 323 6.11 7.56 32.11
N ASN A 324 6.63 7.37 30.88
CA ASN A 324 6.51 8.36 29.81
C ASN A 324 5.06 8.51 29.32
N VAL A 325 4.29 7.41 29.27
CA VAL A 325 2.85 7.50 28.96
C VAL A 325 2.14 8.43 29.95
N HIS A 326 2.45 8.32 31.24
CA HIS A 326 1.82 9.13 32.27
C HIS A 326 2.32 10.59 32.30
N TYR A 327 3.64 10.78 32.28
CA TYR A 327 4.24 12.10 32.49
C TYR A 327 4.50 12.88 31.23
N LEU A 328 4.69 12.20 30.10
CA LEU A 328 4.98 12.83 28.81
C LEU A 328 3.83 12.68 27.82
N MET A 329 2.69 12.14 28.24
CA MET A 329 1.46 12.01 27.44
C MET A 329 1.69 11.24 26.13
N HIS A 330 2.46 10.13 26.17
CA HIS A 330 2.69 9.33 24.97
C HIS A 330 1.43 8.58 24.54
N HIS A 331 1.19 8.56 23.25
CA HIS A 331 0.07 7.85 22.61
C HIS A 331 0.57 6.66 21.78
N VAL A 332 -0.23 5.60 21.71
CA VAL A 332 0.01 4.46 20.82
C VAL A 332 -1.27 4.19 20.05
N VAL A 333 -1.17 4.21 18.74
CA VAL A 333 -2.30 3.97 17.81
C VAL A 333 -1.91 2.97 16.74
N ALA A 334 -2.90 2.45 16.04
CA ALA A 334 -2.74 1.63 14.85
C ALA A 334 -3.99 1.75 13.98
N ASN A 335 -3.84 1.46 12.70
CA ASN A 335 -4.96 1.31 11.77
C ASN A 335 -4.80 0.03 10.95
N SER A 336 -5.92 -0.53 10.50
CA SER A 336 -5.94 -1.73 9.65
C SER A 336 -6.68 -1.42 8.35
N GLY A 337 -5.97 -0.84 7.40
CA GLY A 337 -6.52 -0.35 6.15
C GLY A 337 -7.01 1.10 6.23
N GLY A 338 -7.40 1.66 5.09
CA GLY A 338 -8.09 2.93 4.96
C GLY A 338 -9.60 2.75 4.85
N ASP A 339 -10.36 3.81 5.06
CA ASP A 339 -11.79 3.83 4.75
C ASP A 339 -12.05 4.33 3.31
N VAL A 340 -13.34 4.43 2.93
CA VAL A 340 -13.74 4.93 1.60
C VAL A 340 -13.28 6.37 1.38
N LYS A 341 -13.27 7.21 2.43
CA LYS A 341 -12.83 8.59 2.32
C LYS A 341 -11.31 8.68 2.12
N ASP A 342 -10.54 7.88 2.86
CA ASP A 342 -9.08 7.81 2.70
C ASP A 342 -8.72 7.37 1.29
N MET A 343 -9.45 6.39 0.73
CA MET A 343 -9.25 5.93 -0.65
C MET A 343 -9.66 7.00 -1.67
N ALA A 344 -10.77 7.69 -1.48
CA ALA A 344 -11.23 8.75 -2.37
C ALA A 344 -10.23 9.92 -2.41
N ASP A 345 -9.74 10.35 -1.25
CA ASP A 345 -8.72 11.40 -1.16
C ASP A 345 -7.40 10.94 -1.82
N SER A 346 -7.00 9.69 -1.64
CA SER A 346 -5.80 9.13 -2.27
C SER A 346 -5.90 9.11 -3.79
N VAL A 347 -7.04 8.66 -4.33
CA VAL A 347 -7.33 8.68 -5.78
C VAL A 347 -7.29 10.11 -6.32
N ASP A 348 -7.90 11.07 -5.61
CA ASP A 348 -7.94 12.48 -6.00
C ASP A 348 -6.54 13.12 -5.96
N TRP A 349 -5.78 12.91 -4.89
CA TRP A 349 -4.43 13.48 -4.74
C TRP A 349 -3.43 12.92 -5.75
N ILE A 350 -3.52 11.63 -6.03
CA ILE A 350 -2.73 10.99 -7.09
C ILE A 350 -3.14 11.52 -8.46
N GLY A 351 -4.45 11.61 -8.75
CA GLY A 351 -4.96 12.14 -10.00
C GLY A 351 -4.56 13.59 -10.26
N LYS A 352 -4.46 14.41 -9.21
CA LYS A 352 -3.97 15.78 -9.27
C LYS A 352 -2.45 15.92 -9.31
N GLY A 353 -1.70 14.82 -9.18
CA GLY A 353 -0.25 14.81 -9.17
C GLY A 353 0.37 15.38 -7.89
N TYR A 354 -0.35 15.40 -6.78
CA TYR A 354 0.23 15.72 -5.48
C TYR A 354 1.10 14.58 -4.97
N LEU A 355 0.63 13.34 -5.10
CA LEU A 355 1.36 12.15 -4.66
C LEU A 355 1.99 11.40 -5.83
N HIS A 356 3.13 10.76 -5.57
CA HIS A 356 3.99 10.09 -6.53
C HIS A 356 4.17 8.60 -6.16
N PRO A 357 3.09 7.78 -6.20
CA PRO A 357 3.12 6.41 -5.70
C PRO A 357 4.08 5.49 -6.44
N GLU A 358 4.58 5.89 -7.62
CA GLU A 358 5.63 5.18 -8.38
C GLU A 358 6.88 4.86 -7.56
N VAL A 359 7.20 5.64 -6.53
CA VAL A 359 8.31 5.38 -5.61
C VAL A 359 8.17 4.04 -4.87
N MET A 360 6.95 3.52 -4.78
CA MET A 360 6.67 2.23 -4.13
C MET A 360 7.00 1.02 -5.02
N ILE A 361 7.03 1.18 -6.37
CA ILE A 361 7.17 0.07 -7.32
C ILE A 361 8.64 -0.31 -7.48
N THR A 362 8.93 -1.59 -7.35
CA THR A 362 10.27 -2.14 -7.62
C THR A 362 10.27 -3.26 -8.63
N HIS A 363 9.14 -3.93 -8.83
CA HIS A 363 9.00 -5.05 -9.76
C HIS A 363 7.75 -4.89 -10.61
N VAL A 364 7.81 -5.38 -11.83
CA VAL A 364 6.69 -5.38 -12.80
C VAL A 364 6.61 -6.76 -13.44
N GLY A 365 5.40 -7.26 -13.62
CA GLY A 365 5.13 -8.56 -14.24
C GLY A 365 3.73 -8.68 -14.81
N GLY A 366 3.43 -9.85 -15.37
CA GLY A 366 2.14 -10.21 -15.91
C GLY A 366 1.30 -11.10 -14.98
N LEU A 367 0.07 -11.37 -15.41
CA LEU A 367 -0.88 -12.20 -14.67
C LEU A 367 -0.36 -13.62 -14.44
N ASP A 368 0.37 -14.18 -15.40
CA ASP A 368 0.95 -15.52 -15.32
C ASP A 368 1.96 -15.69 -14.18
N SER A 369 2.65 -14.61 -13.80
CA SER A 369 3.66 -14.62 -12.73
C SER A 369 3.11 -14.21 -11.35
N ALA A 370 1.86 -13.80 -11.26
CA ALA A 370 1.29 -13.17 -10.06
C ALA A 370 1.27 -14.10 -8.83
N PHE A 371 0.88 -15.36 -9.01
CA PHE A 371 0.79 -16.31 -7.91
C PHE A 371 2.15 -16.64 -7.30
N GLU A 372 3.15 -16.96 -8.14
CA GLU A 372 4.51 -17.23 -7.66
C GLU A 372 5.13 -15.99 -7.03
N ALA A 373 4.92 -14.80 -7.63
CA ALA A 373 5.37 -13.54 -7.05
C ALA A 373 4.72 -13.25 -5.68
N THR A 374 3.47 -13.66 -5.48
CA THR A 374 2.80 -13.59 -4.18
C THR A 374 3.45 -14.53 -3.17
N LEU A 375 3.72 -15.79 -3.54
CA LEU A 375 4.34 -16.78 -2.64
C LEU A 375 5.78 -16.45 -2.28
N ASP A 376 6.50 -15.80 -3.19
CA ASP A 376 7.91 -15.41 -3.00
C ASP A 376 8.08 -14.01 -2.38
N MET A 377 6.99 -13.40 -1.91
CA MET A 377 7.03 -12.04 -1.38
C MET A 377 8.03 -11.83 -0.25
N LEU A 378 8.22 -12.81 0.63
CA LEU A 378 9.18 -12.71 1.74
C LEU A 378 10.63 -13.02 1.33
N LYS A 379 10.85 -13.62 0.16
CA LYS A 379 12.19 -14.00 -0.34
C LYS A 379 12.82 -12.89 -1.17
N ILE A 380 12.00 -12.10 -1.87
CA ILE A 380 12.46 -11.08 -2.80
C ILE A 380 12.32 -9.72 -2.11
N PRO A 381 13.43 -9.06 -1.72
CA PRO A 381 13.39 -7.75 -1.11
C PRO A 381 12.92 -6.69 -2.13
N GLY A 382 12.24 -5.67 -1.64
CA GLY A 382 11.83 -4.55 -2.49
C GLY A 382 10.56 -3.87 -2.02
N GLY A 383 10.04 -3.04 -2.90
CA GLY A 383 8.76 -2.36 -2.77
C GLY A 383 7.59 -3.19 -3.31
N LYS A 384 6.63 -2.52 -3.91
CA LYS A 384 5.46 -3.15 -4.54
C LYS A 384 5.83 -3.90 -5.82
N ARG A 385 5.11 -4.99 -6.06
CA ARG A 385 5.12 -5.77 -7.30
C ARG A 385 3.85 -5.45 -8.07
N LEU A 386 4.03 -4.80 -9.21
CA LEU A 386 2.95 -4.40 -10.10
C LEU A 386 2.65 -5.51 -11.10
N VAL A 387 1.41 -5.93 -11.18
CA VAL A 387 0.89 -6.93 -12.12
C VAL A 387 0.02 -6.25 -13.16
N TYR A 388 0.32 -6.47 -14.45
CA TYR A 388 -0.55 -6.12 -15.56
C TYR A 388 -1.40 -7.33 -15.95
N THR A 389 -2.68 -7.26 -15.70
CA THR A 389 -3.60 -8.42 -15.73
C THR A 389 -3.88 -8.99 -17.11
N HIS A 390 -3.60 -8.25 -18.18
CA HIS A 390 -3.75 -8.67 -19.56
C HIS A 390 -2.43 -9.02 -20.26
N VAL A 391 -1.35 -9.17 -19.48
CA VAL A 391 -0.01 -9.40 -19.98
C VAL A 391 0.57 -10.68 -19.38
N ASN A 392 1.33 -11.42 -20.20
CA ASN A 392 2.20 -12.51 -19.77
C ASN A 392 3.64 -12.00 -19.73
N MET A 393 4.20 -11.93 -18.52
CA MET A 393 5.55 -11.44 -18.29
C MET A 393 6.05 -11.96 -16.94
N PRO A 394 7.25 -12.53 -16.86
CA PRO A 394 7.83 -12.91 -15.56
C PRO A 394 7.98 -11.67 -14.67
N MET A 395 7.70 -11.83 -13.36
CA MET A 395 7.92 -10.76 -12.38
C MET A 395 9.40 -10.37 -12.37
N THR A 396 9.70 -9.14 -12.77
CA THR A 396 11.05 -8.65 -13.04
C THR A 396 11.31 -7.37 -12.27
N ALA A 397 12.45 -7.30 -11.58
CA ALA A 397 12.86 -6.05 -10.93
C ALA A 397 13.19 -4.98 -11.99
N ILE A 398 12.80 -3.73 -11.75
CA ILE A 398 13.10 -2.61 -12.65
C ILE A 398 14.61 -2.46 -12.83
N GLU A 399 15.40 -2.71 -11.78
CA GLU A 399 16.86 -2.67 -11.81
C GLU A 399 17.49 -3.75 -12.70
N ASP A 400 16.77 -4.84 -12.99
CA ASP A 400 17.22 -5.94 -13.85
C ASP A 400 16.94 -5.69 -15.33
N PHE A 401 16.20 -4.64 -15.70
CA PHE A 401 15.84 -4.37 -17.10
C PHE A 401 17.08 -4.17 -17.98
N ALA A 402 18.10 -3.45 -17.48
CA ALA A 402 19.34 -3.25 -18.19
C ALA A 402 20.04 -4.56 -18.55
N GLU A 403 20.09 -5.53 -17.61
CA GLU A 403 20.74 -6.83 -17.85
C GLU A 403 19.91 -7.68 -18.82
N LYS A 404 18.59 -7.77 -18.60
CA LYS A 404 17.68 -8.48 -19.50
C LYS A 404 17.63 -7.87 -20.90
N GLY A 405 17.77 -6.56 -21.00
CA GLY A 405 17.80 -5.82 -22.25
C GLY A 405 19.00 -6.14 -23.16
N LYS A 406 20.05 -6.75 -22.64
CA LYS A 406 21.16 -7.25 -23.46
C LYS A 406 20.73 -8.39 -24.40
N ALA A 407 19.72 -9.17 -24.01
CA ALA A 407 19.21 -10.32 -24.77
C ALA A 407 17.84 -10.05 -25.42
N ASP A 408 17.05 -9.12 -24.88
CA ASP A 408 15.68 -8.86 -25.30
C ASP A 408 15.43 -7.35 -25.49
N PRO A 409 15.20 -6.87 -26.73
CA PRO A 409 14.92 -5.48 -27.03
C PRO A 409 13.73 -4.90 -26.25
N PHE A 410 12.75 -5.72 -25.85
CA PHE A 410 11.63 -5.30 -25.02
C PHE A 410 12.08 -4.73 -23.69
N PHE A 411 12.97 -5.44 -22.98
CA PHE A 411 13.53 -4.96 -21.72
C PHE A 411 14.53 -3.81 -21.91
N ALA A 412 15.25 -3.79 -23.04
CA ALA A 412 16.15 -2.66 -23.33
C ALA A 412 15.40 -1.34 -23.44
N GLU A 413 14.22 -1.35 -24.06
CA GLU A 413 13.40 -0.14 -24.17
C GLU A 413 12.76 0.23 -22.81
N LEU A 414 12.28 -0.74 -22.02
CA LEU A 414 11.81 -0.47 -20.66
C LEU A 414 12.92 0.13 -19.79
N ASP A 415 14.15 -0.38 -19.87
CA ASP A 415 15.30 0.20 -19.16
C ASP A 415 15.55 1.65 -19.61
N ARG A 416 15.56 1.91 -20.92
CA ARG A 416 15.74 3.27 -21.46
C ARG A 416 14.71 4.25 -20.88
N ILE A 417 13.43 3.85 -20.88
CA ILE A 417 12.33 4.68 -20.39
C ILE A 417 12.44 4.91 -18.89
N CYS A 418 12.61 3.84 -18.10
CA CYS A 418 12.73 3.95 -16.64
C CYS A 418 13.99 4.74 -16.24
N SER A 419 15.12 4.53 -16.89
CA SER A 419 16.36 5.26 -16.63
C SER A 419 16.22 6.76 -16.89
N ALA A 420 15.50 7.16 -17.95
CA ALA A 420 15.17 8.56 -18.21
C ALA A 420 14.25 9.16 -17.11
N ASN A 421 13.48 8.33 -16.40
CA ASN A 421 12.63 8.70 -15.29
C ASN A 421 13.23 8.33 -13.91
N LYS A 422 14.51 8.57 -13.70
CA LYS A 422 15.25 8.34 -12.43
C LYS A 422 15.25 6.88 -11.94
N GLY A 423 14.98 5.93 -12.82
CA GLY A 423 14.84 4.50 -12.51
C GLY A 423 13.48 4.13 -11.94
N LEU A 424 12.48 5.01 -12.06
CA LEU A 424 11.11 4.77 -11.60
C LEU A 424 10.22 4.29 -12.75
N TRP A 425 9.21 3.48 -12.41
CA TRP A 425 8.12 3.15 -13.32
C TRP A 425 7.32 4.42 -13.67
N CYS A 426 6.87 4.54 -14.90
CA CYS A 426 6.17 5.73 -15.37
C CYS A 426 5.10 5.41 -16.41
N LYS A 427 4.30 6.41 -16.76
CA LYS A 427 3.23 6.28 -17.76
C LYS A 427 3.75 5.80 -19.12
N GLU A 428 4.89 6.31 -19.57
CA GLU A 428 5.50 5.89 -20.83
C GLU A 428 5.89 4.40 -20.80
N ALA A 429 6.42 3.91 -19.67
CA ALA A 429 6.75 2.50 -19.50
C ALA A 429 5.49 1.62 -19.45
N GLU A 430 4.41 2.08 -18.79
CA GLU A 430 3.10 1.42 -18.83
C GLU A 430 2.56 1.30 -20.25
N ASP A 431 2.55 2.40 -21.02
CA ASP A 431 2.06 2.41 -22.39
C ASP A 431 2.88 1.49 -23.29
N TYR A 432 4.19 1.53 -23.17
CA TYR A 432 5.06 0.66 -23.92
C TYR A 432 4.82 -0.82 -23.60
N LEU A 433 4.73 -1.16 -22.32
CA LEU A 433 4.44 -2.52 -21.86
C LEU A 433 3.08 -3.00 -22.39
N LEU A 434 2.04 -2.21 -22.21
CA LEU A 434 0.69 -2.57 -22.67
C LEU A 434 0.59 -2.73 -24.18
N ALA A 435 1.43 -2.03 -24.95
CA ALA A 435 1.43 -2.13 -26.40
C ALA A 435 2.26 -3.31 -26.94
N ASN A 436 3.31 -3.74 -26.24
CA ASN A 436 4.33 -4.62 -26.79
C ASN A 436 4.49 -5.96 -26.07
N ALA A 437 4.02 -6.10 -24.82
CA ALA A 437 4.13 -7.36 -24.08
C ALA A 437 3.18 -8.44 -24.63
N PRO A 438 3.54 -9.73 -24.50
CA PRO A 438 2.66 -10.84 -24.84
C PRO A 438 1.34 -10.76 -24.07
N ARG A 439 0.23 -10.98 -24.77
CA ARG A 439 -1.11 -10.86 -24.19
C ARG A 439 -1.56 -12.15 -23.52
N VAL A 440 -2.33 -12.02 -22.45
CA VAL A 440 -3.06 -13.12 -21.85
C VAL A 440 -4.14 -13.58 -22.79
N GLU A 441 -4.14 -14.86 -23.13
CA GLU A 441 -5.21 -15.49 -23.90
C GLU A 441 -6.33 -15.96 -22.95
N ILE A 442 -7.56 -15.55 -23.24
CA ILE A 442 -8.76 -15.98 -22.53
C ILE A 442 -9.41 -17.08 -23.36
N GLY A 443 -9.40 -18.30 -22.85
CA GLY A 443 -9.96 -19.48 -23.51
C GLY A 443 -11.48 -19.63 -23.30
N GLU A 444 -12.00 -20.82 -23.58
CA GLU A 444 -13.40 -21.13 -23.30
C GLU A 444 -13.58 -21.37 -21.79
N PRO A 445 -14.52 -20.67 -21.15
CA PRO A 445 -14.77 -20.80 -19.72
C PRO A 445 -15.33 -22.18 -19.37
N LYS A 446 -14.86 -22.74 -18.28
CA LYS A 446 -15.33 -24.04 -17.77
C LYS A 446 -16.61 -23.92 -16.96
N GLU A 447 -16.87 -22.76 -16.39
CA GLU A 447 -18.03 -22.51 -15.52
C GLU A 447 -18.42 -21.03 -15.49
N LEU A 448 -19.68 -20.76 -15.16
CA LEU A 448 -20.17 -19.44 -14.81
C LEU A 448 -19.97 -19.25 -13.29
N VAL A 449 -19.13 -18.30 -12.93
CA VAL A 449 -18.88 -17.90 -11.51
C VAL A 449 -19.90 -16.85 -11.11
N ARG A 450 -20.58 -17.10 -10.00
CA ARG A 450 -21.56 -16.18 -9.43
C ARG A 450 -21.17 -15.74 -8.04
N GLU A 451 -21.45 -14.48 -7.74
CA GLU A 451 -21.24 -13.96 -6.40
C GLU A 451 -22.39 -14.36 -5.46
N ARG A 452 -22.07 -14.39 -4.17
CA ARG A 452 -23.09 -14.49 -3.14
C ARG A 452 -23.90 -13.19 -3.11
N ARG A 453 -25.22 -13.29 -2.98
CA ARG A 453 -26.03 -12.10 -2.68
C ARG A 453 -25.85 -11.75 -1.21
N ILE A 454 -25.10 -10.68 -0.94
CA ILE A 454 -25.03 -10.06 0.36
C ILE A 454 -26.04 -8.93 0.38
N THR A 455 -27.00 -9.01 1.28
CA THR A 455 -27.97 -7.92 1.53
C THR A 455 -27.62 -7.29 2.87
N THR A 456 -27.52 -5.95 2.89
CA THR A 456 -27.51 -5.23 4.17
C THR A 456 -28.82 -5.55 4.87
N ALA A 457 -28.77 -6.08 6.11
CA ALA A 457 -29.96 -6.13 6.94
C ALA A 457 -30.52 -4.70 7.02
N ALA A 458 -31.78 -4.54 6.68
CA ALA A 458 -32.44 -3.25 6.76
C ALA A 458 -32.23 -2.67 8.18
N ARG A 459 -31.65 -1.47 8.25
CA ARG A 459 -31.53 -0.72 9.50
C ARG A 459 -32.89 -0.27 9.98
#